data_023b4a2b09825c704525192a09ce22ae
#
_entry.id   023b4a2b09825c704525192a09ce22ae
#
_cell.length_a   1.000
_cell.length_b   1.000
_cell.length_c   1.000
_cell.angle_alpha   90.00
_cell.angle_beta   90.00
_cell.angle_gamma   90.00
#
_symmetry.space_group_name_H-M   'P 1'
#
loop_
_entity.id
_entity.type
_entity.pdbx_description
1 polymer ?
#
loop_
_entity_poly.entity_id
_entity_poly.type
_entity_poly.pdbx_seq_one_letter_code
_entity_poly.pdbx_strand_id
1 'polypeptide(L)'
;LQQKYEDLQSLLTPEMQNAFALQNKIRDLDSIIQQRNQTISDCDNTIISKNAQLEDIERHISDRKTELVSVDEEILVQEFGLYKPHYDFANALEYKEKLSEIRAKQKAMIKNKTAVSGFTSWQVNGSASKGKKMVSDTQKLLLRAFNNECDEVVGKVKYTNFDASLNRINKSAETISKLGTIMGISINRPYLNLKIEELKLAFEYQQKKQEEKEAQKAARAEMREAAKLQKEIEAQRKKI
;
A
#
# COMPACT_ATOMS: atom_id res chain seq x y z
N LEU A 1 -82.53 -15.37 -14.68
CA LEU A 1 -81.54 -15.58 -13.64
C LEU A 1 -81.67 -14.52 -12.53
N GLN A 2 -81.83 -13.24 -12.92
CA GLN A 2 -81.96 -12.13 -11.94
C GLN A 2 -83.23 -12.23 -11.11
N GLN A 3 -84.35 -12.60 -11.74
CA GLN A 3 -85.63 -12.79 -11.02
C GLN A 3 -85.59 -13.99 -10.04
N LYS A 4 -84.92 -15.06 -10.39
CA LYS A 4 -84.64 -16.19 -9.47
C LYS A 4 -83.77 -15.82 -8.30
N TYR A 5 -82.85 -14.90 -8.51
CA TYR A 5 -81.96 -14.39 -7.46
C TYR A 5 -82.70 -13.51 -6.46
N GLU A 6 -83.58 -12.63 -6.94
CA GLU A 6 -84.44 -11.76 -6.14
C GLU A 6 -85.48 -12.60 -5.37
N ASP A 7 -86.07 -13.62 -5.96
CA ASP A 7 -87.00 -14.52 -5.28
C ASP A 7 -86.29 -15.35 -4.17
N LEU A 8 -85.09 -15.82 -4.38
CA LEU A 8 -84.27 -16.48 -3.35
C LEU A 8 -83.85 -15.53 -2.24
N GLN A 9 -83.55 -14.28 -2.53
CA GLN A 9 -83.21 -13.26 -1.50
C GLN A 9 -84.41 -12.90 -0.61
N SER A 10 -85.64 -12.93 -1.17
CA SER A 10 -86.84 -12.67 -0.40
C SER A 10 -87.25 -13.79 0.59
N LEU A 11 -86.71 -14.98 0.39
CA LEU A 11 -86.90 -16.16 1.27
C LEU A 11 -85.95 -16.20 2.46
N LEU A 12 -84.91 -15.32 2.45
CA LEU A 12 -83.91 -15.26 3.53
C LEU A 12 -84.44 -14.42 4.69
N THR A 13 -84.34 -14.91 5.92
CA THR A 13 -84.64 -14.11 7.09
C THR A 13 -83.59 -12.98 7.21
N PRO A 14 -83.94 -11.83 7.85
CA PRO A 14 -82.99 -10.71 8.04
C PRO A 14 -81.66 -11.15 8.70
N GLU A 15 -81.69 -12.17 9.57
CA GLU A 15 -80.51 -12.74 10.23
C GLU A 15 -79.62 -13.54 9.23
N MET A 16 -80.23 -14.30 8.29
CA MET A 16 -79.50 -15.00 7.23
C MET A 16 -78.90 -14.04 6.24
N GLN A 17 -79.56 -12.91 5.88
CA GLN A 17 -79.00 -11.88 5.02
C GLN A 17 -77.80 -11.21 5.69
N ASN A 18 -77.88 -10.92 6.99
CA ASN A 18 -76.75 -10.38 7.77
C ASN A 18 -75.58 -11.36 7.84
N ALA A 19 -75.86 -12.66 8.06
CA ALA A 19 -74.81 -13.67 8.10
C ALA A 19 -74.10 -13.78 6.76
N PHE A 20 -74.82 -13.73 5.64
CA PHE A 20 -74.22 -13.77 4.30
C PHE A 20 -73.38 -12.51 3.99
N ALA A 21 -73.87 -11.34 4.39
CA ALA A 21 -73.12 -10.08 4.26
C ALA A 21 -71.82 -10.10 5.08
N LEU A 22 -71.88 -10.64 6.31
CA LEU A 22 -70.68 -10.82 7.15
C LEU A 22 -69.69 -11.84 6.53
N GLN A 23 -70.18 -12.90 5.96
CA GLN A 23 -69.35 -13.91 5.31
C GLN A 23 -68.62 -13.34 4.08
N ASN A 24 -69.28 -12.50 3.29
CA ASN A 24 -68.65 -11.81 2.17
C ASN A 24 -67.56 -10.81 2.69
N LYS A 25 -67.90 -10.08 3.73
CA LYS A 25 -66.92 -9.16 4.33
C LYS A 25 -65.69 -9.85 4.93
N ILE A 26 -65.86 -11.03 5.48
CA ILE A 26 -64.76 -11.88 5.93
C ILE A 26 -63.87 -12.28 4.75
N ARG A 27 -64.45 -12.74 3.61
CA ARG A 27 -63.68 -13.11 2.41
C ARG A 27 -62.88 -11.89 1.84
N ASP A 28 -63.53 -10.70 1.82
CA ASP A 28 -62.84 -9.47 1.36
C ASP A 28 -61.68 -9.12 2.28
N LEU A 29 -61.87 -9.22 3.58
CA LEU A 29 -60.83 -8.97 4.58
C LEU A 29 -59.68 -10.00 4.45
N ASP A 30 -60.01 -11.27 4.27
CA ASP A 30 -58.97 -12.31 4.05
C ASP A 30 -58.13 -12.04 2.80
N SER A 31 -58.81 -11.60 1.71
CA SER A 31 -58.08 -11.17 0.50
C SER A 31 -57.14 -9.99 0.75
N ILE A 32 -57.61 -8.98 1.50
CA ILE A 32 -56.79 -7.83 1.87
C ILE A 32 -55.61 -8.25 2.77
N ILE A 33 -55.85 -9.15 3.71
CA ILE A 33 -54.79 -9.70 4.58
C ILE A 33 -53.75 -10.43 3.77
N GLN A 34 -54.13 -11.27 2.80
CA GLN A 34 -53.22 -11.95 1.94
C GLN A 34 -52.34 -10.97 1.10
N GLN A 35 -52.98 -9.93 0.53
CA GLN A 35 -52.23 -8.90 -0.23
C GLN A 35 -51.21 -8.15 0.66
N ARG A 36 -51.65 -7.78 1.86
CA ARG A 36 -50.77 -7.09 2.82
C ARG A 36 -49.60 -7.98 3.27
N ASN A 37 -49.86 -9.26 3.54
CA ASN A 37 -48.80 -10.20 3.91
C ASN A 37 -47.80 -10.37 2.78
N GLN A 38 -48.25 -10.43 1.51
CA GLN A 38 -47.35 -10.46 0.37
C GLN A 38 -46.52 -9.18 0.28
N THR A 39 -47.14 -8.02 0.46
CA THR A 39 -46.42 -6.73 0.45
C THR A 39 -45.38 -6.65 1.58
N ILE A 40 -45.70 -7.14 2.76
CA ILE A 40 -44.75 -7.21 3.90
C ILE A 40 -43.58 -8.12 3.52
N SER A 41 -43.81 -9.29 2.97
CA SER A 41 -42.75 -10.22 2.54
C SER A 41 -41.85 -9.57 1.48
N ASP A 42 -42.41 -8.84 0.53
CA ASP A 42 -41.64 -8.14 -0.52
C ASP A 42 -40.81 -6.99 0.07
N CYS A 43 -41.37 -6.27 1.06
CA CYS A 43 -40.64 -5.24 1.79
C CYS A 43 -39.48 -5.85 2.59
N ASP A 44 -39.71 -6.95 3.30
CA ASP A 44 -38.67 -7.62 4.08
C ASP A 44 -37.50 -8.10 3.18
N ASN A 45 -37.82 -8.71 2.04
CA ASN A 45 -36.81 -9.09 1.06
C ASN A 45 -36.01 -7.89 0.53
N THR A 46 -36.69 -6.75 0.32
CA THR A 46 -36.05 -5.51 -0.10
C THR A 46 -35.12 -4.97 0.98
N ILE A 47 -35.54 -5.01 2.25
CA ILE A 47 -34.73 -4.59 3.40
C ILE A 47 -33.48 -5.47 3.52
N ILE A 48 -33.62 -6.78 3.42
CA ILE A 48 -32.48 -7.70 3.46
C ILE A 48 -31.48 -7.37 2.34
N SER A 49 -31.97 -7.17 1.13
CA SER A 49 -31.12 -6.82 -0.02
C SER A 49 -30.42 -5.47 0.18
N LYS A 50 -31.11 -4.48 0.70
CA LYS A 50 -30.54 -3.15 0.98
C LYS A 50 -29.51 -3.17 2.11
N ASN A 51 -29.75 -3.96 3.15
CA ASN A 51 -28.78 -4.12 4.24
C ASN A 51 -27.48 -4.79 3.73
N ALA A 52 -27.59 -5.82 2.88
CA ALA A 52 -26.41 -6.43 2.26
C ALA A 52 -25.62 -5.43 1.38
N GLN A 53 -26.32 -4.57 0.63
CA GLN A 53 -25.68 -3.49 -0.15
C GLN A 53 -24.98 -2.47 0.75
N LEU A 54 -25.57 -2.10 1.88
CA LEU A 54 -24.97 -1.19 2.86
C LEU A 54 -23.70 -1.76 3.46
N GLU A 55 -23.71 -3.02 3.88
CA GLU A 55 -22.50 -3.69 4.41
C GLU A 55 -21.36 -3.72 3.38
N ASP A 56 -21.67 -3.97 2.11
CA ASP A 56 -20.68 -3.95 1.04
C ASP A 56 -20.10 -2.55 0.80
N ILE A 57 -20.96 -1.54 0.77
CA ILE A 57 -20.53 -0.13 0.65
C ILE A 57 -19.67 0.29 1.84
N GLU A 58 -20.04 -0.07 3.07
CA GLU A 58 -19.26 0.24 4.27
C GLU A 58 -17.87 -0.41 4.22
N ARG A 59 -17.78 -1.66 3.74
CA ARG A 59 -16.50 -2.34 3.53
C ARG A 59 -15.65 -1.60 2.50
N HIS A 60 -16.22 -1.26 1.35
CA HIS A 60 -15.53 -0.47 0.33
C HIS A 60 -15.06 0.90 0.82
N ILE A 61 -15.86 1.59 1.63
CA ILE A 61 -15.47 2.86 2.24
C ILE A 61 -14.29 2.67 3.19
N SER A 62 -14.28 1.61 3.99
CA SER A 62 -13.19 1.29 4.91
C SER A 62 -11.89 1.02 4.15
N ASP A 63 -11.96 0.21 3.09
CA ASP A 63 -10.81 -0.12 2.24
C ASP A 63 -10.23 1.14 1.56
N ARG A 64 -11.11 1.98 1.01
CA ARG A 64 -10.69 3.25 0.38
C ARG A 64 -10.10 4.25 1.37
N LYS A 65 -10.60 4.32 2.59
CA LYS A 65 -9.99 5.16 3.64
C LYS A 65 -8.59 4.69 4.00
N THR A 66 -8.38 3.37 4.10
CA THR A 66 -7.07 2.78 4.37
C THR A 66 -6.09 3.08 3.23
N GLU A 67 -6.53 2.93 1.98
CA GLU A 67 -5.75 3.26 0.80
C GLU A 67 -5.38 4.76 0.76
N LEU A 68 -6.32 5.65 1.05
CA LEU A 68 -6.09 7.10 1.09
C LEU A 68 -5.03 7.48 2.14
N VAL A 69 -5.12 6.93 3.35
CA VAL A 69 -4.11 7.16 4.41
C VAL A 69 -2.73 6.69 3.95
N SER A 70 -2.64 5.55 3.26
CA SER A 70 -1.39 5.05 2.70
C SER A 70 -0.80 5.99 1.64
N VAL A 71 -1.63 6.54 0.76
CA VAL A 71 -1.21 7.50 -0.28
C VAL A 71 -0.74 8.82 0.35
N ASP A 72 -1.46 9.35 1.33
CA ASP A 72 -1.07 10.58 2.03
C ASP A 72 0.27 10.42 2.76
N GLU A 73 0.51 9.25 3.38
CA GLU A 73 1.81 8.93 4.00
C GLU A 73 2.94 8.82 2.97
N GLU A 74 2.68 8.25 1.79
CA GLU A 74 3.66 8.19 0.71
C GLU A 74 3.99 9.60 0.17
N ILE A 75 2.98 10.45 -0.03
CA ILE A 75 3.18 11.84 -0.47
C ILE A 75 4.01 12.61 0.55
N LEU A 76 3.67 12.51 1.85
CA LEU A 76 4.45 13.16 2.90
C LEU A 76 5.92 12.75 2.86
N VAL A 77 6.19 11.47 2.70
CA VAL A 77 7.57 10.94 2.67
C VAL A 77 8.31 11.40 1.40
N GLN A 78 7.61 11.47 0.26
CA GLN A 78 8.18 11.98 -0.99
C GLN A 78 8.53 13.46 -0.93
N GLU A 79 7.80 14.28 -0.15
CA GLU A 79 8.17 15.69 0.09
C GLU A 79 9.57 15.84 0.69
N PHE A 80 10.03 14.85 1.47
CA PHE A 80 11.36 14.76 2.05
C PHE A 80 12.37 14.01 1.16
N GLY A 81 12.00 13.67 -0.08
CA GLY A 81 12.88 13.04 -1.06
C GLY A 81 13.12 11.54 -0.82
N LEU A 82 12.25 10.86 -0.05
CA LEU A 82 12.31 9.42 0.10
C LEU A 82 11.38 8.75 -0.92
N TYR A 83 11.91 8.45 -2.10
CA TYR A 83 11.18 7.80 -3.19
C TYR A 83 11.27 6.28 -3.12
N LYS A 84 10.49 5.60 -3.99
CA LYS A 84 10.64 4.14 -4.16
C LYS A 84 12.05 3.83 -4.65
N PRO A 85 12.69 2.75 -4.16
CA PRO A 85 14.02 2.37 -4.60
C PRO A 85 14.06 2.09 -6.10
N HIS A 86 15.10 2.57 -6.79
CA HIS A 86 15.34 2.29 -8.20
C HIS A 86 16.02 0.96 -8.45
N TYR A 87 16.50 0.28 -7.41
CA TYR A 87 17.16 -1.02 -7.50
C TYR A 87 16.15 -2.13 -7.21
N ASP A 88 16.12 -3.11 -8.08
CA ASP A 88 15.25 -4.28 -7.95
C ASP A 88 16.05 -5.51 -7.51
N PHE A 89 15.72 -6.03 -6.34
CA PHE A 89 16.23 -7.29 -5.83
C PHE A 89 15.40 -8.47 -6.35
N ALA A 90 15.13 -8.53 -7.65
CA ALA A 90 14.13 -9.41 -8.26
C ALA A 90 14.19 -10.89 -7.82
N ASN A 91 15.37 -11.41 -7.51
CA ASN A 91 15.59 -12.83 -7.19
C ASN A 91 15.96 -13.12 -5.73
N ALA A 92 15.85 -12.13 -4.82
CA ALA A 92 16.28 -12.28 -3.43
C ALA A 92 15.22 -11.74 -2.47
N LEU A 93 14.26 -12.57 -2.12
CA LEU A 93 13.16 -12.23 -1.19
C LEU A 93 13.68 -11.65 0.13
N GLU A 94 14.73 -12.25 0.70
CA GLU A 94 15.37 -11.81 1.94
C GLU A 94 15.88 -10.37 1.87
N TYR A 95 16.47 -9.96 0.74
CA TYR A 95 16.92 -8.56 0.57
C TYR A 95 15.78 -7.58 0.44
N LYS A 96 14.67 -7.98 -0.18
CA LYS A 96 13.44 -7.16 -0.28
C LYS A 96 12.82 -6.94 1.10
N GLU A 97 12.76 -7.95 1.94
CA GLU A 97 12.23 -7.86 3.29
C GLU A 97 13.08 -6.92 4.15
N LYS A 98 14.41 -7.12 4.19
CA LYS A 98 15.34 -6.24 4.92
C LYS A 98 15.27 -4.79 4.43
N LEU A 99 15.18 -4.58 3.13
CA LEU A 99 15.02 -3.24 2.55
C LEU A 99 13.72 -2.60 2.99
N SER A 100 12.61 -3.36 2.98
CA SER A 100 11.31 -2.88 3.45
C SER A 100 11.35 -2.44 4.91
N GLU A 101 12.02 -3.20 5.78
CA GLU A 101 12.21 -2.85 7.19
C GLU A 101 13.01 -1.55 7.37
N ILE A 102 14.14 -1.42 6.66
CA ILE A 102 14.98 -0.20 6.72
C ILE A 102 14.15 1.00 6.25
N ARG A 103 13.43 0.88 5.13
CA ARG A 103 12.58 1.92 4.57
C ARG A 103 11.42 2.28 5.50
N ALA A 104 10.80 1.33 6.17
CA ALA A 104 9.76 1.57 7.17
C ALA A 104 10.31 2.41 8.35
N LYS A 105 11.53 2.09 8.85
CA LYS A 105 12.20 2.89 9.90
C LYS A 105 12.51 4.31 9.42
N GLN A 106 12.99 4.49 8.18
CA GLN A 106 13.24 5.81 7.58
C GLN A 106 11.94 6.62 7.48
N LYS A 107 10.85 6.02 6.99
CA LYS A 107 9.52 6.65 6.92
C LYS A 107 9.02 7.08 8.31
N ALA A 108 9.15 6.21 9.30
CA ALA A 108 8.76 6.52 10.68
C ALA A 108 9.55 7.71 11.24
N MET A 109 10.86 7.79 10.99
CA MET A 109 11.68 8.93 11.43
C MET A 109 11.29 10.24 10.75
N ILE A 110 10.94 10.23 9.45
CA ILE A 110 10.43 11.41 8.74
C ILE A 110 9.08 11.84 9.32
N LYS A 111 8.15 10.92 9.48
CA LYS A 111 6.81 11.18 10.04
C LYS A 111 6.87 11.77 11.45
N ASN A 112 7.75 11.22 12.28
CA ASN A 112 7.97 11.67 13.66
C ASN A 112 8.90 12.88 13.78
N LYS A 113 9.38 13.47 12.65
CA LYS A 113 10.29 14.61 12.60
C LYS A 113 11.60 14.37 13.36
N THR A 114 12.09 13.12 13.41
CA THR A 114 13.33 12.72 14.07
C THR A 114 14.48 12.45 13.09
N ALA A 115 14.26 12.60 11.77
CA ALA A 115 15.29 12.42 10.76
C ALA A 115 16.28 13.60 10.72
N VAL A 116 15.81 14.81 11.04
CA VAL A 116 16.56 16.08 10.98
C VAL A 116 16.28 16.89 12.23
N SER A 117 17.32 17.53 12.80
CA SER A 117 17.18 18.53 13.87
C SER A 117 16.88 19.91 13.30
N GLY A 118 16.61 20.89 14.19
CA GLY A 118 16.44 22.31 13.84
C GLY A 118 16.01 23.11 15.07
N PHE A 119 16.33 24.44 15.07
CA PHE A 119 15.94 25.30 16.18
C PHE A 119 14.43 25.51 16.22
N THR A 120 13.85 25.43 17.41
CA THR A 120 12.41 25.65 17.64
C THR A 120 12.08 27.14 17.93
N SER A 121 13.09 27.93 18.33
CA SER A 121 12.97 29.33 18.76
C SER A 121 13.34 30.36 17.68
N TRP A 122 13.46 29.92 16.42
CA TRP A 122 13.81 30.81 15.29
C TRP A 122 12.69 31.80 15.00
N GLN A 123 13.05 33.08 14.80
CA GLN A 123 12.11 34.16 14.46
C GLN A 123 12.52 34.87 13.18
N VAL A 124 11.54 35.29 12.40
CA VAL A 124 11.73 36.08 11.18
C VAL A 124 10.93 37.37 11.32
N ASN A 125 11.61 38.54 11.31
CA ASN A 125 11.00 39.84 11.52
C ASN A 125 10.09 39.93 12.76
N GLY A 126 10.55 39.33 13.89
CA GLY A 126 9.80 39.27 15.15
C GLY A 126 8.66 38.26 15.18
N SER A 127 8.44 37.48 14.10
CA SER A 127 7.39 36.49 14.02
C SER A 127 7.92 35.08 14.26
N ALA A 128 7.55 34.46 15.38
CA ALA A 128 7.89 33.06 15.71
C ALA A 128 7.22 32.08 14.73
N SER A 129 5.99 32.35 14.26
CA SER A 129 5.28 31.50 13.31
C SER A 129 5.98 31.44 11.97
N LYS A 130 6.42 32.58 11.42
CA LYS A 130 7.21 32.65 10.18
C LYS A 130 8.56 31.95 10.35
N GLY A 131 9.20 32.14 11.51
CA GLY A 131 10.46 31.48 11.83
C GLY A 131 10.34 29.95 11.86
N LYS A 132 9.33 29.43 12.56
CA LYS A 132 9.04 28.00 12.62
C LYS A 132 8.77 27.39 11.23
N LYS A 133 8.01 28.12 10.39
CA LYS A 133 7.75 27.69 9.02
C LYS A 133 9.04 27.64 8.21
N MET A 134 9.88 28.68 8.27
CA MET A 134 11.15 28.75 7.56
C MET A 134 12.10 27.61 7.94
N VAL A 135 12.23 27.30 9.23
CA VAL A 135 13.03 26.14 9.68
C VAL A 135 12.46 24.85 9.13
N SER A 136 11.13 24.64 9.19
CA SER A 136 10.48 23.44 8.68
C SER A 136 10.67 23.26 7.16
N ASP A 137 10.51 24.32 6.39
CA ASP A 137 10.69 24.29 4.93
C ASP A 137 12.16 24.01 4.56
N THR A 138 13.11 24.62 5.32
CA THR A 138 14.53 24.35 5.13
C THR A 138 14.91 22.92 5.53
N GLN A 139 14.36 22.38 6.61
CA GLN A 139 14.53 20.96 6.98
C GLN A 139 14.06 20.03 5.85
N LYS A 140 12.90 20.30 5.26
CA LYS A 140 12.38 19.51 4.11
C LYS A 140 13.35 19.59 2.93
N LEU A 141 13.80 20.80 2.56
CA LEU A 141 14.70 21.00 1.44
C LEU A 141 16.02 20.26 1.62
N LEU A 142 16.66 20.42 2.77
CA LEU A 142 17.95 19.81 3.06
C LEU A 142 17.85 18.29 3.18
N LEU A 143 16.81 17.77 3.81
CA LEU A 143 16.58 16.32 3.90
C LEU A 143 16.29 15.71 2.52
N ARG A 144 15.53 16.41 1.68
CA ARG A 144 15.28 16.00 0.30
C ARG A 144 16.56 15.92 -0.52
N ALA A 145 17.44 16.93 -0.40
CA ALA A 145 18.74 16.91 -1.05
C ALA A 145 19.60 15.73 -0.59
N PHE A 146 19.68 15.49 0.73
CA PHE A 146 20.38 14.36 1.31
C PHE A 146 19.85 13.00 0.81
N ASN A 147 18.54 12.81 0.82
CA ASN A 147 17.94 11.58 0.36
C ASN A 147 18.23 11.30 -1.12
N ASN A 148 18.13 12.32 -1.97
CA ASN A 148 18.43 12.18 -3.40
C ASN A 148 19.90 11.80 -3.64
N GLU A 149 20.85 12.38 -2.91
CA GLU A 149 22.26 11.99 -3.00
C GLU A 149 22.48 10.56 -2.51
N CYS A 150 21.84 10.16 -1.40
CA CYS A 150 21.91 8.79 -0.92
C CYS A 150 21.34 7.79 -1.91
N ASP A 151 20.18 8.07 -2.49
CA ASP A 151 19.52 7.18 -3.47
C ASP A 151 20.38 7.04 -4.74
N GLU A 152 21.03 8.11 -5.19
CA GLU A 152 21.98 8.06 -6.31
C GLU A 152 23.19 7.16 -5.99
N VAL A 153 23.76 7.32 -4.78
CA VAL A 153 24.93 6.54 -4.33
C VAL A 153 24.58 5.07 -4.20
N VAL A 154 23.44 4.75 -3.56
CA VAL A 154 22.96 3.37 -3.37
C VAL A 154 22.65 2.73 -4.71
N GLY A 155 22.01 3.46 -5.64
CA GLY A 155 21.70 2.94 -6.98
C GLY A 155 22.91 2.66 -7.85
N LYS A 156 24.06 3.30 -7.58
CA LYS A 156 25.31 3.14 -8.31
C LYS A 156 26.36 2.29 -7.60
N VAL A 157 26.04 1.73 -6.42
CA VAL A 157 26.98 0.88 -5.69
C VAL A 157 27.30 -0.40 -6.45
N LYS A 158 28.58 -0.77 -6.44
CA LYS A 158 29.12 -1.99 -7.04
C LYS A 158 30.07 -2.64 -6.02
N TYR A 159 30.41 -3.90 -6.26
CA TYR A 159 31.35 -4.65 -5.42
C TYR A 159 32.75 -4.02 -5.29
N THR A 160 33.09 -3.03 -6.13
CA THR A 160 34.41 -2.35 -6.16
C THR A 160 34.42 -0.96 -5.53
N ASN A 161 33.28 -0.35 -5.21
CA ASN A 161 33.22 1.08 -4.85
C ASN A 161 32.52 1.38 -3.51
N PHE A 162 32.42 0.38 -2.61
CA PHE A 162 31.70 0.54 -1.34
C PHE A 162 32.23 1.70 -0.48
N ASP A 163 33.56 1.74 -0.24
CA ASP A 163 34.16 2.76 0.63
C ASP A 163 34.00 4.18 0.06
N ALA A 164 34.14 4.34 -1.25
CA ALA A 164 33.88 5.61 -1.93
C ALA A 164 32.43 6.03 -1.78
N SER A 165 31.48 5.09 -1.89
CA SER A 165 30.05 5.31 -1.70
C SER A 165 29.72 5.69 -0.28
N LEU A 166 30.29 5.00 0.71
CA LEU A 166 30.14 5.30 2.14
C LEU A 166 30.66 6.71 2.48
N ASN A 167 31.86 7.04 1.99
CA ASN A 167 32.46 8.35 2.18
C ASN A 167 31.59 9.46 1.56
N ARG A 168 30.97 9.22 0.40
CA ARG A 168 30.07 10.18 -0.24
C ARG A 168 28.82 10.46 0.59
N ILE A 169 28.19 9.43 1.17
CA ILE A 169 27.03 9.60 2.07
C ILE A 169 27.41 10.40 3.32
N ASN A 170 28.52 10.06 3.96
CA ASN A 170 28.99 10.79 5.15
C ASN A 170 29.29 12.26 4.82
N LYS A 171 29.99 12.53 3.72
CA LYS A 171 30.31 13.88 3.27
C LYS A 171 29.07 14.69 2.91
N SER A 172 28.05 14.06 2.33
CA SER A 172 26.75 14.68 2.08
C SER A 172 26.09 15.12 3.39
N ALA A 173 26.03 14.23 4.40
CA ALA A 173 25.47 14.56 5.71
C ALA A 173 26.21 15.73 6.39
N GLU A 174 27.56 15.78 6.30
CA GLU A 174 28.36 16.88 6.81
C GLU A 174 28.07 18.19 6.07
N THR A 175 27.97 18.14 4.74
CA THR A 175 27.70 19.31 3.91
C THR A 175 26.31 19.89 4.22
N ILE A 176 25.29 19.04 4.34
CA ILE A 176 23.94 19.42 4.73
C ILE A 176 23.93 20.07 6.11
N SER A 177 24.66 19.49 7.08
CA SER A 177 24.78 20.06 8.42
C SER A 177 25.49 21.42 8.42
N LYS A 178 26.50 21.62 7.57
CA LYS A 178 27.17 22.91 7.39
C LYS A 178 26.22 23.97 6.81
N LEU A 179 25.45 23.62 5.78
CA LEU A 179 24.47 24.52 5.16
C LEU A 179 23.31 24.84 6.14
N GLY A 180 22.97 23.94 7.02
CA GLY A 180 21.91 24.09 8.01
C GLY A 180 22.32 24.79 9.32
N THR A 181 23.60 25.09 9.52
CA THR A 181 24.18 25.53 10.81
C THR A 181 23.45 26.74 11.41
N ILE A 182 23.10 27.76 10.60
CA ILE A 182 22.45 28.99 11.06
C ILE A 182 21.11 28.69 11.74
N MET A 183 20.36 27.66 11.26
CA MET A 183 19.06 27.23 11.80
C MET A 183 19.16 26.00 12.71
N GLY A 184 20.39 25.57 13.05
CA GLY A 184 20.65 24.37 13.84
C GLY A 184 20.23 23.06 13.14
N ILE A 185 20.09 23.08 11.80
CA ILE A 185 19.64 21.95 11.04
C ILE A 185 20.81 20.99 10.78
N SER A 186 20.63 19.73 11.15
CA SER A 186 21.59 18.66 10.88
C SER A 186 20.87 17.33 10.67
N ILE A 187 21.47 16.45 9.88
CA ILE A 187 20.96 15.07 9.72
C ILE A 187 21.25 14.31 11.03
N ASN A 188 20.21 13.73 11.61
CA ASN A 188 20.34 12.98 12.87
C ASN A 188 21.07 11.66 12.65
N ARG A 189 21.98 11.32 13.57
CA ARG A 189 22.82 10.13 13.48
C ARG A 189 22.06 8.84 13.22
N PRO A 190 20.93 8.57 13.90
CA PRO A 190 20.13 7.36 13.63
C PRO A 190 19.62 7.30 12.20
N TYR A 191 19.23 8.43 11.60
CA TYR A 191 18.77 8.47 10.21
C TYR A 191 19.91 8.24 9.22
N LEU A 192 21.08 8.85 9.45
CA LEU A 192 22.29 8.58 8.68
C LEU A 192 22.67 7.09 8.73
N ASN A 193 22.60 6.46 9.91
CA ASN A 193 22.89 5.05 10.04
C ASN A 193 21.95 4.17 9.21
N LEU A 194 20.65 4.49 9.15
CA LEU A 194 19.70 3.77 8.29
C LEU A 194 20.04 3.91 6.79
N LYS A 195 20.57 5.07 6.34
CA LYS A 195 21.04 5.24 4.96
C LYS A 195 22.31 4.43 4.68
N ILE A 196 23.19 4.30 5.66
CA ILE A 196 24.39 3.46 5.57
C ILE A 196 24.00 1.98 5.56
N GLU A 197 23.03 1.55 6.37
CA GLU A 197 22.49 0.18 6.34
C GLU A 197 21.89 -0.16 4.97
N GLU A 198 21.15 0.77 4.37
CA GLU A 198 20.61 0.61 3.02
C GLU A 198 21.71 0.46 1.97
N LEU A 199 22.79 1.26 2.07
CA LEU A 199 23.97 1.13 1.20
C LEU A 199 24.64 -0.24 1.36
N LYS A 200 24.83 -0.72 2.60
CA LYS A 200 25.42 -2.04 2.87
C LYS A 200 24.58 -3.15 2.25
N LEU A 201 23.27 -3.09 2.43
CA LEU A 201 22.35 -4.07 1.88
C LEU A 201 22.45 -4.13 0.33
N ALA A 202 22.48 -2.97 -0.32
CA ALA A 202 22.63 -2.88 -1.76
C ALA A 202 23.99 -3.43 -2.23
N PHE A 203 25.07 -3.17 -1.49
CA PHE A 203 26.40 -3.69 -1.77
C PHE A 203 26.45 -5.22 -1.65
N GLU A 204 25.96 -5.79 -0.56
CA GLU A 204 25.89 -7.25 -0.33
C GLU A 204 25.11 -7.95 -1.46
N TYR A 205 24.01 -7.36 -1.89
CA TYR A 205 23.25 -7.87 -3.03
C TYR A 205 24.06 -7.87 -4.34
N GLN A 206 24.77 -6.77 -4.62
CA GLN A 206 25.62 -6.69 -5.82
C GLN A 206 26.77 -7.70 -5.78
N GLN A 207 27.35 -7.92 -4.60
CA GLN A 207 28.40 -8.91 -4.39
C GLN A 207 27.88 -10.32 -4.69
N LYS A 208 26.75 -10.69 -4.08
CA LYS A 208 26.13 -12.01 -4.30
C LYS A 208 25.76 -12.23 -5.77
N LYS A 209 25.21 -11.21 -6.43
CA LYS A 209 24.89 -11.27 -7.85
C LYS A 209 26.13 -11.48 -8.73
N GLN A 210 27.25 -10.89 -8.35
CA GLN A 210 28.51 -11.09 -9.06
C GLN A 210 29.04 -12.51 -8.86
N GLU A 211 29.00 -13.03 -7.63
CA GLU A 211 29.41 -14.41 -7.31
C GLU A 211 28.57 -15.43 -8.09
N GLU A 212 27.26 -15.28 -8.14
CA GLU A 212 26.37 -16.13 -8.94
C GLU A 212 26.70 -16.10 -10.43
N LYS A 213 27.02 -14.91 -10.97
CA LYS A 213 27.39 -14.75 -12.36
C LYS A 213 28.72 -15.41 -12.69
N GLU A 214 29.68 -15.35 -11.77
CA GLU A 214 30.99 -16.02 -11.93
C GLU A 214 30.85 -17.54 -11.83
N ALA A 215 30.06 -18.04 -10.87
CA ALA A 215 29.75 -19.46 -10.77
C ALA A 215 29.05 -20.00 -12.04
N GLN A 216 28.10 -19.26 -12.60
CA GLN A 216 27.45 -19.64 -13.85
C GLN A 216 28.43 -19.65 -15.03
N LYS A 217 29.37 -18.70 -15.09
CA LYS A 217 30.39 -18.69 -16.14
C LYS A 217 31.34 -19.89 -16.02
N ALA A 218 31.76 -20.20 -14.79
CA ALA A 218 32.61 -21.36 -14.53
C ALA A 218 31.91 -22.66 -14.91
N ALA A 219 30.67 -22.87 -14.48
CA ALA A 219 29.88 -24.04 -14.84
C ALA A 219 29.71 -24.21 -16.38
N ARG A 220 29.45 -23.08 -17.07
CA ARG A 220 29.36 -23.10 -18.56
C ARG A 220 30.68 -23.41 -19.22
N ALA A 221 31.82 -22.97 -18.67
CA ALA A 221 33.14 -23.30 -19.18
C ALA A 221 33.44 -24.80 -19.02
N GLU A 222 33.20 -25.37 -17.84
CA GLU A 222 33.34 -26.80 -17.56
C GLU A 222 32.47 -27.67 -18.49
N MET A 223 31.19 -27.27 -18.69
CA MET A 223 30.33 -27.99 -19.63
C MET A 223 30.84 -27.95 -21.06
N ARG A 224 31.45 -26.84 -21.50
CA ARG A 224 32.05 -26.71 -22.84
C ARG A 224 33.31 -27.58 -22.98
N GLU A 225 34.16 -27.67 -21.97
CA GLU A 225 35.32 -28.51 -21.94
C GLU A 225 34.94 -29.99 -21.94
N ALA A 226 33.99 -30.38 -21.10
CA ALA A 226 33.45 -31.74 -21.08
C ALA A 226 32.88 -32.17 -22.45
N ALA A 227 32.12 -31.27 -23.10
CA ALA A 227 31.56 -31.54 -24.42
C ALA A 227 32.62 -31.62 -25.51
N LYS A 228 33.74 -30.88 -25.43
CA LYS A 228 34.88 -31.01 -26.34
C LYS A 228 35.58 -32.35 -26.15
N LEU A 229 35.88 -32.72 -24.91
CA LEU A 229 36.53 -33.98 -24.57
C LEU A 229 35.67 -35.16 -25.03
N GLN A 230 34.38 -35.10 -24.85
CA GLN A 230 33.45 -36.16 -25.30
C GLN A 230 33.46 -36.32 -26.82
N LYS A 231 33.51 -35.23 -27.59
CA LYS A 231 33.66 -35.25 -29.06
C LYS A 231 34.99 -35.82 -29.51
N GLU A 232 36.08 -35.52 -28.81
CA GLU A 232 37.40 -36.07 -29.10
C GLU A 232 37.44 -37.59 -28.86
N ILE A 233 36.87 -38.07 -27.76
CA ILE A 233 36.73 -39.48 -27.45
C ILE A 233 35.90 -40.21 -28.51
N GLU A 234 34.78 -39.63 -28.92
CA GLU A 234 33.93 -40.19 -30.00
C GLU A 234 34.66 -40.23 -31.35
N ALA A 235 35.43 -39.17 -31.66
CA ALA A 235 36.24 -39.13 -32.89
C ALA A 235 37.38 -40.17 -32.88
N GLN A 236 38.01 -40.42 -31.73
CA GLN A 236 39.01 -41.47 -31.58
C GLN A 236 38.40 -42.88 -31.69
N ARG A 237 37.22 -43.11 -31.06
CA ARG A 237 36.52 -44.41 -31.19
C ARG A 237 36.05 -44.72 -32.60
N LYS A 238 35.82 -43.74 -33.47
CA LYS A 238 35.49 -43.97 -34.89
C LYS A 238 36.67 -44.22 -35.78
N LYS A 239 37.90 -44.03 -35.28
CA LYS A 239 39.17 -44.28 -36.04
C LYS A 239 39.78 -45.66 -35.73
N ILE A 240 39.27 -46.34 -34.72
CA ILE A 240 39.57 -47.72 -34.38
C ILE A 240 38.51 -48.64 -34.98
#